data_dccd6a1efb0a913484bea8f9c6a4ef2c
#
_entry.id   dccd6a1efb0a913484bea8f9c6a4ef2c
#
_cell.length_a   1.000
_cell.length_b   1.000
_cell.length_c   1.000
_cell.angle_alpha   90.00
_cell.angle_beta   90.00
_cell.angle_gamma   90.00
#
_symmetry.space_group_name_H-M   'P 1'
#
loop_
_entity.id
_entity.type
_entity.pdbx_description
1 polymer ?
#
loop_
_entity_poly.entity_id
_entity_poly.type
_entity_poly.pdbx_seq_one_letter_code
_entity_poly.pdbx_strand_id
1 'polypeptide(L)'
;ESDDIEDPGCWIKANPSLGVIIKLEDMIQEWEERKRIPQERTDFITKRLNTFIQADEEPFLTWEVIKRNDDHIDIETLQGRECIGGFDLSNTEDFTSACLEFPLDDGRIFVLSHSFVPETKVKLDNEKLPFKEWEREGLLTICPGDYVIKEAVYDWFVEQAQKYSLRLITYDPAQAFRL
;
A
#
# COMPACT_ATOMS: atom_id res chain seq x y z
N GLU A 1 17.69 16.05 21.86
CA GLU A 1 18.06 16.80 20.64
C GLU A 1 18.46 15.78 19.61
N SER A 2 17.75 15.71 18.48
CA SER A 2 18.10 14.83 17.37
C SER A 2 19.25 15.49 16.59
N ASP A 3 20.28 14.70 16.26
CA ASP A 3 21.37 15.16 15.40
C ASP A 3 20.79 15.54 14.01
N ASP A 4 21.35 16.59 13.41
CA ASP A 4 21.00 16.93 12.03
C ASP A 4 21.69 15.93 11.09
N ILE A 5 20.89 15.13 10.41
CA ILE A 5 21.36 14.10 9.47
C ILE A 5 22.14 14.74 8.30
N GLU A 6 21.86 15.99 7.96
CA GLU A 6 22.54 16.71 6.89
C GLU A 6 23.87 17.33 7.32
N ASP A 7 24.19 17.31 8.62
CA ASP A 7 25.49 17.77 9.13
C ASP A 7 26.54 16.63 9.13
N PRO A 8 27.53 16.65 8.24
CA PRO A 8 28.61 15.65 8.23
C PRO A 8 29.38 15.54 9.54
N GLY A 9 29.36 16.56 10.38
CA GLY A 9 30.00 16.56 11.70
C GLY A 9 29.39 15.55 12.67
N CYS A 10 28.13 15.17 12.46
CA CYS A 10 27.44 14.17 13.28
C CYS A 10 27.72 12.72 12.84
N TRP A 11 28.20 12.52 11.62
CA TRP A 11 28.35 11.18 11.03
C TRP A 11 29.43 10.32 11.70
N ILE A 12 30.38 10.92 12.38
CA ILE A 12 31.43 10.22 13.14
C ILE A 12 30.84 9.37 14.29
N LYS A 13 29.64 9.74 14.79
CA LYS A 13 28.95 8.99 15.84
C LYS A 13 28.53 7.59 15.36
N ALA A 14 28.09 7.49 14.11
CA ALA A 14 27.72 6.22 13.47
C ALA A 14 28.92 5.51 12.83
N ASN A 15 29.98 6.24 12.49
CA ASN A 15 31.16 5.75 11.78
C ASN A 15 32.45 6.11 12.55
N PRO A 16 32.79 5.37 13.62
CA PRO A 16 34.01 5.66 14.40
C PRO A 16 35.32 5.62 13.60
N SER A 17 35.32 4.96 12.43
CA SER A 17 36.44 4.88 11.51
C SER A 17 36.48 6.00 10.46
N LEU A 18 35.54 6.95 10.54
CA LEU A 18 35.50 8.10 9.63
C LEU A 18 36.75 8.99 9.83
N GLY A 19 37.41 9.32 8.74
CA GLY A 19 38.70 10.04 8.73
C GLY A 19 39.90 9.13 8.87
N VAL A 20 39.73 7.82 9.13
CA VAL A 20 40.83 6.84 9.23
C VAL A 20 40.75 5.79 8.11
N ILE A 21 39.66 5.04 8.05
CA ILE A 21 39.42 4.02 7.02
C ILE A 21 38.50 4.58 5.93
N ILE A 22 37.45 5.29 6.34
CA ILE A 22 36.46 5.91 5.46
C ILE A 22 36.83 7.40 5.37
N LYS A 23 37.06 7.92 4.17
CA LYS A 23 37.33 9.36 3.99
C LYS A 23 36.00 10.13 4.09
N LEU A 24 36.03 11.25 4.78
CA LEU A 24 34.88 12.10 4.94
C LEU A 24 34.38 12.64 3.58
N GLU A 25 35.32 12.99 2.71
CA GLU A 25 35.01 13.52 1.37
C GLU A 25 34.22 12.52 0.53
N ASP A 26 34.63 11.24 0.58
CA ASP A 26 33.93 10.17 -0.18
C ASP A 26 32.49 10.00 0.34
N MET A 27 32.29 10.08 1.63
CA MET A 27 30.96 9.96 2.25
C MET A 27 30.07 11.17 1.97
N ILE A 28 30.67 12.38 1.93
CA ILE A 28 29.94 13.60 1.52
C ILE A 28 29.51 13.50 0.05
N GLN A 29 30.41 13.02 -0.81
CA GLN A 29 30.08 12.84 -2.23
C GLN A 29 28.93 11.82 -2.39
N GLU A 30 29.00 10.68 -1.70
CA GLU A 30 27.94 9.67 -1.72
C GLU A 30 26.60 10.27 -1.26
N TRP A 31 26.60 11.11 -0.22
CA TRP A 31 25.42 11.82 0.24
C TRP A 31 24.84 12.77 -0.81
N GLU A 32 25.67 13.61 -1.41
CA GLU A 32 25.24 14.57 -2.43
C GLU A 32 24.63 13.90 -3.66
N GLU A 33 25.11 12.72 -4.05
CA GLU A 33 24.57 11.92 -5.14
C GLU A 33 23.21 11.32 -4.78
N ARG A 34 23.07 10.81 -3.55
CA ARG A 34 21.91 10.00 -3.12
C ARG A 34 20.78 10.82 -2.48
N LYS A 35 21.07 11.95 -1.85
CA LYS A 35 20.09 12.71 -1.07
C LYS A 35 18.84 13.15 -1.85
N ARG A 36 18.93 13.22 -3.18
CA ARG A 36 17.85 13.65 -4.07
C ARG A 36 16.92 12.50 -4.49
N ILE A 37 17.36 11.27 -4.33
CA ILE A 37 16.59 10.07 -4.66
C ILE A 37 16.13 9.46 -3.33
N PRO A 38 14.83 9.49 -3.03
CA PRO A 38 14.31 9.16 -1.70
C PRO A 38 14.76 7.79 -1.18
N GLN A 39 14.68 6.76 -2.02
CA GLN A 39 15.07 5.41 -1.62
C GLN A 39 16.60 5.31 -1.34
N GLU A 40 17.41 5.96 -2.15
CA GLU A 40 18.87 5.99 -1.95
C GLU A 40 19.25 6.83 -0.74
N ARG A 41 18.48 7.92 -0.48
CA ARG A 41 18.61 8.72 0.74
C ARG A 41 18.32 7.88 1.98
N THR A 42 17.23 7.13 1.98
CA THR A 42 16.85 6.21 3.06
C THR A 42 17.94 5.15 3.27
N ASP A 43 18.44 4.55 2.21
CA ASP A 43 19.53 3.58 2.23
C ASP A 43 20.81 4.16 2.83
N PHE A 44 21.19 5.37 2.48
CA PHE A 44 22.35 6.04 3.05
C PHE A 44 22.19 6.26 4.55
N ILE A 45 21.06 6.80 4.98
CA ILE A 45 20.78 7.09 6.39
C ILE A 45 20.77 5.78 7.21
N THR A 46 20.14 4.73 6.70
CA THR A 46 20.07 3.45 7.41
C THR A 46 21.41 2.73 7.44
N LYS A 47 22.10 2.62 6.29
CA LYS A 47 23.31 1.80 6.17
C LYS A 47 24.59 2.54 6.57
N ARG A 48 24.65 3.87 6.37
CA ARG A 48 25.82 4.68 6.69
C ARG A 48 25.72 5.36 8.04
N LEU A 49 24.52 5.82 8.43
CA LEU A 49 24.36 6.52 9.70
C LEU A 49 23.79 5.63 10.80
N ASN A 50 23.53 4.36 10.50
CA ASN A 50 22.96 3.37 11.44
C ASN A 50 21.74 3.93 12.19
N THR A 51 20.97 4.77 11.50
CA THR A 51 19.76 5.36 12.03
C THR A 51 18.59 4.51 11.58
N PHE A 52 17.84 3.95 12.54
CA PHE A 52 16.57 3.33 12.22
C PHE A 52 15.61 4.43 11.78
N ILE A 53 15.54 4.62 10.48
CA ILE A 53 14.34 5.23 9.94
C ILE A 53 13.30 4.10 9.99
N GLN A 54 12.14 4.35 10.56
CA GLN A 54 10.97 3.65 10.09
C GLN A 54 10.83 4.09 8.63
N ALA A 55 11.58 3.42 7.76
CA ALA A 55 11.31 3.42 6.34
C ALA A 55 10.04 2.57 6.21
N ASP A 56 8.92 3.17 6.48
CA ASP A 56 7.79 2.89 5.66
C ASP A 56 8.33 3.09 4.24
N GLU A 57 8.34 2.04 3.45
CA GLU A 57 8.52 2.11 2.01
C GLU A 57 7.85 3.40 1.57
N GLU A 58 8.52 4.24 0.79
CA GLU A 58 7.95 5.56 0.47
C GLU A 58 6.49 5.38 0.10
N PRO A 59 5.57 5.93 0.86
CA PRO A 59 4.17 5.69 0.59
C PRO A 59 3.89 6.25 -0.81
N PHE A 60 3.23 5.49 -1.65
CA PHE A 60 2.79 5.92 -2.99
C PHE A 60 2.09 7.29 -2.93
N LEU A 61 1.40 7.55 -1.81
CA LEU A 61 0.76 8.83 -1.50
C LEU A 61 1.18 9.31 -0.10
N THR A 62 1.44 10.60 0.05
CA THR A 62 1.68 11.17 1.38
C THR A 62 0.40 11.17 2.22
N TRP A 63 0.56 11.16 3.54
CA TRP A 63 -0.58 11.18 4.46
C TRP A 63 -1.53 12.36 4.26
N GLU A 64 -0.99 13.52 3.88
CA GLU A 64 -1.78 14.72 3.54
C GLU A 64 -2.66 14.51 2.31
N VAL A 65 -2.13 13.80 1.30
CA VAL A 65 -2.89 13.47 0.08
C VAL A 65 -3.99 12.45 0.43
N ILE A 66 -3.69 11.43 1.23
CA ILE A 66 -4.68 10.45 1.68
C ILE A 66 -5.80 11.16 2.45
N LYS A 67 -5.46 11.97 3.46
CA LYS A 67 -6.45 12.74 4.24
C LYS A 67 -7.33 13.67 3.40
N ARG A 68 -6.74 14.33 2.40
CA ARG A 68 -7.50 15.23 1.53
C ARG A 68 -8.52 14.49 0.67
N ASN A 69 -8.28 13.20 0.40
CA ASN A 69 -9.16 12.35 -0.40
C ASN A 69 -10.04 11.44 0.47
N ASP A 70 -9.93 11.52 1.79
CA ASP A 70 -10.80 10.83 2.74
C ASP A 70 -12.11 11.63 2.91
N ASP A 71 -12.93 11.62 1.87
CA ASP A 71 -14.22 12.29 1.87
C ASP A 71 -15.34 11.27 2.07
N HIS A 72 -16.23 11.56 3.00
CA HIS A 72 -17.29 10.63 3.36
C HIS A 72 -18.46 10.77 2.39
N ILE A 73 -18.68 9.73 1.58
CA ILE A 73 -19.84 9.64 0.70
C ILE A 73 -20.80 8.59 1.27
N ASP A 74 -22.06 8.95 1.35
CA ASP A 74 -23.10 7.99 1.68
C ASP A 74 -23.28 7.01 0.51
N ILE A 75 -22.82 5.77 0.72
CA ILE A 75 -22.82 4.69 -0.28
C ILE A 75 -24.24 4.41 -0.82
N GLU A 76 -25.29 4.61 -0.02
CA GLU A 76 -26.67 4.46 -0.43
C GLU A 76 -27.03 5.37 -1.63
N THR A 77 -26.40 6.52 -1.73
CA THR A 77 -26.62 7.47 -2.84
C THR A 77 -26.07 7.00 -4.18
N LEU A 78 -25.22 5.97 -4.15
CA LEU A 78 -24.62 5.37 -5.36
C LEU A 78 -25.46 4.22 -5.93
N GLN A 79 -26.56 3.84 -5.28
CA GLN A 79 -27.39 2.73 -5.73
C GLN A 79 -27.91 2.95 -7.15
N GLY A 80 -27.70 1.95 -8.03
CA GLY A 80 -28.05 2.03 -9.44
C GLY A 80 -27.12 2.88 -10.30
N ARG A 81 -26.12 3.57 -9.71
CA ARG A 81 -25.15 4.40 -10.45
C ARG A 81 -24.23 3.55 -11.29
N GLU A 82 -23.81 4.08 -12.43
CA GLU A 82 -22.83 3.43 -13.30
C GLU A 82 -21.45 3.38 -12.63
N CYS A 83 -20.79 2.24 -12.75
CA CYS A 83 -19.42 2.05 -12.25
C CYS A 83 -18.61 1.13 -13.14
N ILE A 84 -17.28 1.19 -12.96
CA ILE A 84 -16.31 0.32 -13.58
C ILE A 84 -15.64 -0.47 -12.46
N GLY A 85 -15.49 -1.78 -12.65
CA GLY A 85 -14.80 -2.66 -11.72
C GLY A 85 -13.35 -2.88 -12.11
N GLY A 86 -12.53 -3.19 -11.12
CA GLY A 86 -11.16 -3.65 -11.31
C GLY A 86 -10.76 -4.65 -10.24
N PHE A 87 -9.89 -5.59 -10.56
CA PHE A 87 -9.30 -6.48 -9.56
C PHE A 87 -7.88 -6.88 -9.91
N ASP A 88 -7.12 -7.20 -8.86
CA ASP A 88 -5.78 -7.77 -8.93
C ASP A 88 -5.71 -9.01 -8.03
N LEU A 89 -5.27 -10.14 -8.62
CA LEU A 89 -5.19 -11.43 -7.94
C LEU A 89 -3.77 -11.68 -7.44
N SER A 90 -3.65 -11.94 -6.15
CA SER A 90 -2.42 -12.44 -5.55
C SER A 90 -2.46 -13.96 -5.36
N ASN A 91 -1.28 -14.62 -5.46
CA ASN A 91 -1.20 -16.07 -5.30
C ASN A 91 -1.13 -16.52 -3.83
N THR A 92 -0.33 -15.88 -2.97
CA THR A 92 -0.04 -16.46 -1.64
C THR A 92 0.19 -15.47 -0.50
N GLU A 93 0.91 -14.36 -0.71
CA GLU A 93 1.37 -13.52 0.41
C GLU A 93 0.73 -12.13 0.44
N ASP A 94 0.34 -11.62 -0.73
CA ASP A 94 -0.28 -10.31 -0.86
C ASP A 94 -1.80 -10.37 -0.78
N PHE A 95 -2.42 -9.21 -0.60
CA PHE A 95 -3.86 -9.10 -0.70
C PHE A 95 -4.29 -9.27 -2.16
N THR A 96 -5.34 -10.05 -2.38
CA THR A 96 -6.16 -9.91 -3.58
C THR A 96 -7.10 -8.75 -3.34
N SER A 97 -7.22 -7.85 -4.30
CA SER A 97 -8.04 -6.65 -4.17
C SER A 97 -9.03 -6.51 -5.31
N ALA A 98 -10.22 -6.02 -5.00
CA ALA A 98 -11.23 -5.64 -5.97
C ALA A 98 -11.73 -4.23 -5.67
N CYS A 99 -12.14 -3.49 -6.70
CA CYS A 99 -12.70 -2.17 -6.52
C CYS A 99 -13.80 -1.85 -7.53
N LEU A 100 -14.61 -0.86 -7.20
CA LEU A 100 -15.53 -0.19 -8.11
C LEU A 100 -15.22 1.31 -8.13
N GLU A 101 -15.12 1.89 -9.31
CA GLU A 101 -14.95 3.31 -9.51
C GLU A 101 -16.26 3.93 -9.98
N PHE A 102 -16.70 4.96 -9.26
CA PHE A 102 -17.92 5.71 -9.54
C PHE A 102 -17.57 7.13 -9.97
N PRO A 103 -17.69 7.49 -11.26
CA PRO A 103 -17.62 8.88 -11.68
C PRO A 103 -18.75 9.71 -11.05
N LEU A 104 -18.40 10.79 -10.35
CA LEU A 104 -19.36 11.71 -9.73
C LEU A 104 -19.65 12.89 -10.64
N ASP A 105 -20.79 13.56 -10.41
CA ASP A 105 -21.26 14.67 -11.27
C ASP A 105 -20.39 15.92 -11.16
N ASP A 106 -19.61 16.03 -10.08
CA ASP A 106 -18.65 17.12 -9.83
C ASP A 106 -17.25 16.85 -10.39
N GLY A 107 -17.06 15.72 -11.11
CA GLY A 107 -15.80 15.31 -11.72
C GLY A 107 -14.86 14.54 -10.79
N ARG A 108 -15.24 14.31 -9.53
CA ARG A 108 -14.50 13.40 -8.63
C ARG A 108 -14.80 11.94 -9.01
N ILE A 109 -13.94 11.04 -8.55
CA ILE A 109 -14.14 9.60 -8.64
C ILE A 109 -14.20 9.06 -7.20
N PHE A 110 -15.29 8.37 -6.87
CA PHE A 110 -15.37 7.61 -5.64
C PHE A 110 -14.93 6.17 -5.90
N VAL A 111 -14.11 5.62 -5.02
CA VAL A 111 -13.63 4.24 -5.11
C VAL A 111 -14.16 3.44 -3.93
N LEU A 112 -14.94 2.40 -4.23
CA LEU A 112 -15.31 1.38 -3.26
C LEU A 112 -14.36 0.21 -3.42
N SER A 113 -13.55 -0.09 -2.42
CA SER A 113 -12.58 -1.19 -2.45
C SER A 113 -12.95 -2.30 -1.49
N HIS A 114 -12.53 -3.52 -1.84
CA HIS A 114 -12.65 -4.71 -1.00
C HIS A 114 -11.42 -5.58 -1.16
N SER A 115 -10.96 -6.16 -0.07
CA SER A 115 -9.78 -7.03 -0.07
C SER A 115 -10.14 -8.46 0.30
N PHE A 116 -9.29 -9.40 -0.14
CA PHE A 116 -9.42 -10.83 0.17
C PHE A 116 -8.07 -11.34 0.66
N VAL A 117 -8.09 -12.14 1.72
CA VAL A 117 -6.87 -12.77 2.25
C VAL A 117 -7.14 -14.23 2.62
N PRO A 118 -6.16 -15.13 2.50
CA PRO A 118 -6.31 -16.49 3.00
C PRO A 118 -6.26 -16.54 4.53
N GLU A 119 -6.97 -17.47 5.11
CA GLU A 119 -7.01 -17.69 6.57
C GLU A 119 -5.62 -17.95 7.16
N THR A 120 -4.76 -18.62 6.42
CA THR A 120 -3.38 -18.89 6.84
C THR A 120 -2.56 -17.62 7.01
N LYS A 121 -2.72 -16.61 6.13
CA LYS A 121 -2.07 -15.32 6.29
C LYS A 121 -2.50 -14.64 7.60
N VAL A 122 -3.78 -14.67 7.91
CA VAL A 122 -4.33 -14.11 9.15
C VAL A 122 -3.75 -14.80 10.39
N LYS A 123 -3.55 -16.13 10.33
CA LYS A 123 -2.97 -16.92 11.42
C LYS A 123 -1.46 -16.70 11.59
N LEU A 124 -0.76 -16.43 10.52
CA LEU A 124 0.70 -16.22 10.49
C LEU A 124 1.11 -14.76 10.64
N ASP A 125 0.15 -13.85 10.76
CA ASP A 125 0.40 -12.42 10.82
C ASP A 125 1.25 -12.04 12.03
N ASN A 126 2.49 -11.67 11.76
CA ASN A 126 3.44 -11.17 12.76
C ASN A 126 3.26 -9.66 13.03
N GLU A 127 2.57 -8.95 12.14
CA GLU A 127 2.34 -7.50 12.22
C GLU A 127 1.13 -7.15 13.07
N LYS A 128 0.31 -8.15 13.41
CA LYS A 128 -0.92 -8.01 14.21
C LYS A 128 -1.94 -7.05 13.59
N LEU A 129 -2.11 -7.15 12.28
CA LEU A 129 -3.07 -6.37 11.54
C LEU A 129 -4.51 -6.69 12.01
N PRO A 130 -5.43 -5.72 12.01
CA PRO A 130 -6.79 -5.90 12.53
C PRO A 130 -7.73 -6.59 11.51
N PHE A 131 -7.31 -7.72 10.92
CA PHE A 131 -8.06 -8.43 9.87
C PHE A 131 -9.52 -8.70 10.22
N LYS A 132 -9.79 -9.16 11.45
CA LYS A 132 -11.15 -9.47 11.90
C LYS A 132 -12.02 -8.22 12.08
N GLU A 133 -11.39 -7.08 12.34
CA GLU A 133 -12.07 -5.80 12.41
C GLU A 133 -12.47 -5.34 11.01
N TRP A 134 -11.53 -5.38 10.08
CA TRP A 134 -11.81 -5.08 8.66
C TRP A 134 -12.84 -6.01 8.03
N GLU A 135 -12.84 -7.30 8.39
CA GLU A 135 -13.88 -8.23 7.95
C GLU A 135 -15.25 -7.84 8.51
N ARG A 136 -15.35 -7.50 9.80
CA ARG A 136 -16.58 -7.03 10.44
C ARG A 136 -17.12 -5.72 9.83
N GLU A 137 -16.22 -4.85 9.40
CA GLU A 137 -16.54 -3.59 8.73
C GLU A 137 -16.89 -3.76 7.24
N GLY A 138 -16.78 -4.98 6.71
CA GLY A 138 -17.09 -5.28 5.31
C GLY A 138 -16.02 -4.83 4.32
N LEU A 139 -14.82 -4.50 4.78
CA LEU A 139 -13.70 -4.08 3.95
C LEU A 139 -12.86 -5.25 3.43
N LEU A 140 -12.98 -6.41 4.07
CA LEU A 140 -12.17 -7.58 3.85
C LEU A 140 -12.99 -8.86 3.92
N THR A 141 -12.62 -9.86 3.11
CA THR A 141 -13.07 -11.25 3.22
C THR A 141 -11.90 -12.16 3.58
N ILE A 142 -12.02 -12.92 4.67
CA ILE A 142 -11.07 -13.97 5.03
C ILE A 142 -11.50 -15.26 4.34
N CYS A 143 -10.74 -15.68 3.33
CA CYS A 143 -11.01 -16.91 2.58
C CYS A 143 -10.48 -18.13 3.34
N PRO A 144 -11.25 -19.21 3.49
CA PRO A 144 -10.78 -20.45 4.12
C PRO A 144 -9.57 -21.06 3.37
N GLY A 145 -8.56 -21.54 4.12
CA GLY A 145 -7.40 -22.23 3.55
C GLY A 145 -6.20 -21.34 3.28
N ASP A 146 -5.39 -21.78 2.30
CA ASP A 146 -4.04 -21.25 2.07
C ASP A 146 -3.95 -20.24 0.93
N TYR A 147 -5.03 -20.03 0.19
CA TYR A 147 -5.09 -19.10 -0.94
C TYR A 147 -6.48 -18.45 -1.06
N VAL A 148 -6.52 -17.33 -1.74
CA VAL A 148 -7.79 -16.68 -2.07
C VAL A 148 -8.47 -17.45 -3.20
N ILE A 149 -9.70 -17.94 -2.93
CA ILE A 149 -10.52 -18.59 -3.96
C ILE A 149 -11.08 -17.53 -4.91
N LYS A 150 -10.88 -17.73 -6.20
CA LYS A 150 -11.32 -16.77 -7.24
C LYS A 150 -12.83 -16.56 -7.24
N GLU A 151 -13.56 -17.59 -6.90
CA GLU A 151 -15.01 -17.55 -6.73
C GLU A 151 -15.44 -16.48 -5.73
N ALA A 152 -14.68 -16.23 -4.66
CA ALA A 152 -15.02 -15.17 -3.70
C ALA A 152 -14.96 -13.77 -4.34
N VAL A 153 -14.00 -13.54 -5.22
CA VAL A 153 -13.89 -12.28 -5.98
C VAL A 153 -15.06 -12.16 -6.96
N TYR A 154 -15.36 -13.23 -7.68
CA TYR A 154 -16.50 -13.28 -8.60
C TYR A 154 -17.82 -13.01 -7.87
N ASP A 155 -18.07 -13.69 -6.75
CA ASP A 155 -19.30 -13.55 -5.97
C ASP A 155 -19.45 -12.11 -5.45
N TRP A 156 -18.35 -11.47 -5.04
CA TRP A 156 -18.37 -10.07 -4.66
C TRP A 156 -18.85 -9.17 -5.82
N PHE A 157 -18.31 -9.35 -7.03
CA PHE A 157 -18.77 -8.58 -8.19
C PHE A 157 -20.23 -8.85 -8.55
N VAL A 158 -20.69 -10.10 -8.42
CA VAL A 158 -22.10 -10.45 -8.63
C VAL A 158 -22.99 -9.73 -7.62
N GLU A 159 -22.57 -9.68 -6.35
CA GLU A 159 -23.31 -8.94 -5.31
C GLU A 159 -23.34 -7.44 -5.62
N GLN A 160 -22.19 -6.85 -5.99
CA GLN A 160 -22.14 -5.44 -6.30
C GLN A 160 -22.95 -5.09 -7.56
N ALA A 161 -23.00 -5.96 -8.58
CA ALA A 161 -23.77 -5.77 -9.78
C ALA A 161 -25.30 -5.76 -9.52
N GLN A 162 -25.77 -6.29 -8.38
CA GLN A 162 -27.16 -6.18 -7.95
C GLN A 162 -27.50 -4.78 -7.39
N LYS A 163 -26.48 -4.08 -6.87
CA LYS A 163 -26.62 -2.76 -6.24
C LYS A 163 -26.35 -1.63 -7.22
N TYR A 164 -25.38 -1.83 -8.11
CA TYR A 164 -24.85 -0.81 -9.01
C TYR A 164 -24.90 -1.22 -10.47
N SER A 165 -24.84 -0.25 -11.37
CA SER A 165 -24.82 -0.50 -12.83
C SER A 165 -23.36 -0.75 -13.29
N LEU A 166 -22.83 -1.96 -13.01
CA LEU A 166 -21.50 -2.36 -13.38
C LEU A 166 -21.37 -2.53 -14.91
N ARG A 167 -20.53 -1.71 -15.56
CA ARG A 167 -20.40 -1.65 -17.03
C ARG A 167 -19.25 -2.50 -17.56
N LEU A 168 -18.15 -2.56 -16.83
CA LEU A 168 -16.93 -3.20 -17.26
C LEU A 168 -16.16 -3.66 -16.03
N ILE A 169 -15.43 -4.77 -16.14
CA ILE A 169 -14.44 -5.20 -15.16
C ILE A 169 -13.10 -5.28 -15.86
N THR A 170 -12.08 -4.63 -15.31
CA THR A 170 -10.70 -4.65 -15.78
C THR A 170 -9.83 -5.51 -14.86
N TYR A 171 -8.83 -6.17 -15.39
CA TYR A 171 -7.94 -7.03 -14.62
C TYR A 171 -6.61 -7.26 -15.32
N ASP A 172 -5.57 -7.65 -14.57
CA ASP A 172 -4.34 -8.17 -15.13
C ASP A 172 -4.57 -9.63 -15.58
N PRO A 173 -4.41 -9.94 -16.88
CA PRO A 173 -4.65 -11.30 -17.41
C PRO A 173 -3.63 -12.34 -16.89
N ALA A 174 -2.50 -11.94 -16.30
CA ALA A 174 -1.43 -12.85 -15.90
C ALA A 174 -1.89 -13.97 -14.95
N GLN A 175 -2.93 -13.74 -14.12
CA GLN A 175 -3.47 -14.69 -13.15
C GLN A 175 -4.98 -14.96 -13.31
N ALA A 176 -5.65 -14.22 -14.17
CA ALA A 176 -7.10 -14.27 -14.34
C ALA A 176 -7.60 -15.39 -15.28
N PHE A 177 -6.73 -16.24 -15.81
CA PHE A 177 -7.10 -17.39 -16.63
C PHE A 177 -8.03 -18.32 -15.83
N ARG A 178 -9.35 -18.18 -16.01
CA ARG A 178 -10.47 -18.95 -15.44
C ARG A 178 -11.32 -18.22 -14.38
N LEU A 179 -11.51 -16.92 -14.51
CA LEU A 179 -12.65 -16.26 -13.88
C LEU A 179 -13.82 -16.21 -14.83
#